data_3a47aec2358348da4659490139c0aa48
#
_entry.id   3a47aec2358348da4659490139c0aa48
#
_cell.length_a   1.000
_cell.length_b   1.000
_cell.length_c   1.000
_cell.angle_alpha   90.00
_cell.angle_beta   90.00
_cell.angle_gamma   90.00
#
_symmetry.space_group_name_H-M   'P 1'
#
loop_
_entity.id
_entity.type
_entity.pdbx_description
1 polymer ?
#
loop_
_entity_poly.entity_id
_entity_poly.type
_entity_poly.pdbx_seq_one_letter_code
_entity_poly.pdbx_strand_id
1 'polypeptide(L)'
;MIITQKDLTQDQKRYLASKNRAYRSRMIAVDAVALIVNKNCDIDELSMQELSDLMTGKYRTWGKIVPTKMRNDSIRLLFDGNASGVIHYAKEKFLKGKDFTFPVYSAKSSEEVFQLVEKNRNAIGFVGVSWIADDMGESQKTDEERFKQLNKSEQETEPSAIDFTDRVKVLRVRKMDKVEGVKPYQAYIADGSYPLFRKIYAIDAAPPGTPAHQFYVFLTGVIGQKIILQTGIMPGAEPVRIVDVSN
;
A
#
# COMPACT_ATOMS: atom_id res chain seq x y z
N MET A 1 4.23 -21.30 -7.14
CA MET A 1 3.38 -20.10 -6.96
C MET A 1 4.25 -18.85 -6.89
N ILE A 2 3.77 -17.72 -7.37
CA ILE A 2 4.39 -16.38 -7.21
C ILE A 2 3.33 -15.37 -6.76
N ILE A 3 3.77 -14.35 -6.02
CA ILE A 3 2.97 -13.18 -5.67
C ILE A 3 3.55 -11.97 -6.42
N THR A 4 2.71 -11.21 -7.10
CA THR A 4 3.15 -10.14 -8.00
C THR A 4 2.12 -9.00 -8.08
N GLN A 5 2.54 -7.83 -8.56
CA GLN A 5 1.66 -6.67 -8.74
C GLN A 5 0.93 -6.63 -10.09
N LYS A 6 1.24 -7.53 -10.99
CA LYS A 6 0.62 -7.62 -12.32
C LYS A 6 0.13 -9.04 -12.59
N ASP A 7 -1.03 -9.17 -13.21
CA ASP A 7 -1.46 -10.45 -13.76
C ASP A 7 -0.56 -10.86 -14.94
N LEU A 8 -0.63 -12.12 -15.32
CA LEU A 8 0.05 -12.63 -16.51
C LEU A 8 -0.36 -11.84 -17.76
N THR A 9 0.64 -11.43 -18.52
CA THR A 9 0.42 -10.82 -19.84
C THR A 9 -0.14 -11.85 -20.83
N GLN A 10 -0.73 -11.40 -21.92
CA GLN A 10 -1.23 -12.31 -22.96
C GLN A 10 -0.12 -13.21 -23.53
N ASP A 11 1.10 -12.69 -23.67
CA ASP A 11 2.24 -13.47 -24.16
C ASP A 11 2.69 -14.53 -23.16
N GLN A 12 2.70 -14.20 -21.86
CA GLN A 12 2.96 -15.18 -20.81
C GLN A 12 1.88 -16.27 -20.76
N LYS A 13 0.60 -15.90 -20.93
CA LYS A 13 -0.51 -16.86 -21.00
C LYS A 13 -0.35 -17.78 -22.23
N ARG A 14 -0.01 -17.23 -23.39
CA ARG A 14 0.29 -18.01 -24.61
C ARG A 14 1.49 -18.94 -24.43
N TYR A 15 2.55 -18.45 -23.79
CA TYR A 15 3.73 -19.27 -23.50
C TYR A 15 3.38 -20.45 -22.60
N LEU A 16 2.64 -20.26 -21.51
CA LEU A 16 2.21 -21.34 -20.64
C LEU A 16 1.33 -22.35 -21.38
N ALA A 17 0.42 -21.89 -22.21
CA ALA A 17 -0.42 -22.74 -23.05
C ALA A 17 0.43 -23.57 -24.05
N SER A 18 1.43 -22.97 -24.71
CA SER A 18 2.35 -23.69 -25.62
C SER A 18 3.16 -24.78 -24.94
N LYS A 19 3.37 -24.65 -23.62
CA LYS A 19 4.05 -25.66 -22.78
C LYS A 19 3.08 -26.63 -22.11
N ASN A 20 1.79 -26.59 -22.48
CA ASN A 20 0.73 -27.37 -21.86
C ASN A 20 0.70 -27.24 -20.32
N ARG A 21 1.04 -26.05 -19.81
CA ARG A 21 1.08 -25.76 -18.37
C ARG A 21 -0.21 -25.04 -17.95
N ALA A 22 -1.03 -25.76 -17.18
CA ALA A 22 -2.15 -25.14 -16.49
C ALA A 22 -1.67 -24.13 -15.43
N TYR A 23 -2.37 -23.03 -15.29
CA TYR A 23 -2.11 -22.04 -14.25
C TYR A 23 -3.43 -21.49 -13.67
N ARG A 24 -3.33 -20.92 -12.49
CA ARG A 24 -4.41 -20.16 -11.84
C ARG A 24 -3.85 -18.78 -11.50
N SER A 25 -4.61 -17.75 -11.77
CA SER A 25 -4.27 -16.38 -11.38
C SER A 25 -5.46 -15.74 -10.73
N ARG A 26 -5.27 -15.15 -9.55
CA ARG A 26 -6.31 -14.45 -8.82
C ARG A 26 -5.75 -13.23 -8.13
N MET A 27 -6.48 -12.11 -8.19
CA MET A 27 -6.21 -10.96 -7.35
C MET A 27 -6.52 -11.35 -5.90
N ILE A 28 -5.53 -11.24 -5.03
CA ILE A 28 -5.66 -11.62 -3.60
C ILE A 28 -5.78 -10.40 -2.69
N ALA A 29 -5.29 -9.23 -3.14
CA ALA A 29 -5.33 -8.02 -2.35
C ALA A 29 -5.24 -6.76 -3.23
N VAL A 30 -5.68 -5.63 -2.66
CA VAL A 30 -5.38 -4.28 -3.15
C VAL A 30 -4.69 -3.54 -2.02
N ASP A 31 -3.39 -3.29 -2.19
CA ASP A 31 -2.57 -2.52 -1.27
C ASP A 31 -2.51 -1.05 -1.71
N ALA A 32 -2.30 -0.14 -0.78
CA ALA A 32 -2.09 1.27 -1.08
C ALA A 32 -0.71 1.74 -0.64
N VAL A 33 -0.24 2.79 -1.29
CA VAL A 33 0.98 3.49 -0.90
C VAL A 33 0.59 4.77 -0.19
N ALA A 34 0.93 4.84 1.09
CA ALA A 34 0.71 6.02 1.90
C ALA A 34 1.88 6.99 1.80
N LEU A 35 1.58 8.27 1.87
CA LEU A 35 2.54 9.36 1.91
C LEU A 35 2.62 9.87 3.32
N ILE A 36 3.80 9.80 3.93
CA ILE A 36 4.03 10.25 5.30
C ILE A 36 5.01 11.42 5.33
N VAL A 37 4.73 12.39 6.17
CA VAL A 37 5.59 13.56 6.42
C VAL A 37 5.79 13.75 7.92
N ASN A 38 6.75 14.59 8.29
CA ASN A 38 6.94 14.96 9.68
C ASN A 38 5.65 15.54 10.28
N LYS A 39 5.35 15.23 11.54
CA LYS A 39 4.15 15.71 12.25
C LYS A 39 3.98 17.24 12.20
N ASN A 40 5.08 17.97 12.27
CA ASN A 40 5.11 19.44 12.25
C ASN A 40 5.18 20.02 10.83
N CYS A 41 5.07 19.20 9.79
CA CYS A 41 4.93 19.68 8.42
C CYS A 41 3.57 20.36 8.24
N ASP A 42 3.55 21.52 7.60
CA ASP A 42 2.32 22.30 7.37
C ASP A 42 1.56 21.92 6.09
N ILE A 43 1.99 20.83 5.45
CA ILE A 43 1.34 20.27 4.25
C ILE A 43 0.42 19.14 4.66
N ASP A 44 -0.84 19.17 4.23
CA ASP A 44 -1.86 18.17 4.57
C ASP A 44 -2.31 17.36 3.36
N GLU A 45 -2.04 17.84 2.15
CA GLU A 45 -2.53 17.24 0.93
C GLU A 45 -1.55 17.44 -0.22
N LEU A 46 -1.50 16.46 -1.13
CA LEU A 46 -0.86 16.57 -2.44
C LEU A 46 -1.82 16.04 -3.52
N SER A 47 -1.91 16.77 -4.64
CA SER A 47 -2.60 16.28 -5.82
C SER A 47 -1.73 15.27 -6.60
N MET A 48 -2.35 14.46 -7.44
CA MET A 48 -1.64 13.56 -8.36
C MET A 48 -0.70 14.34 -9.33
N GLN A 49 -1.04 15.60 -9.68
CA GLN A 49 -0.17 16.43 -10.51
C GLN A 49 1.08 16.87 -9.74
N GLU A 50 0.92 17.35 -8.51
CA GLU A 50 2.04 17.75 -7.64
C GLU A 50 2.96 16.57 -7.35
N LEU A 51 2.38 15.39 -7.12
CA LEU A 51 3.16 14.14 -6.98
C LEU A 51 3.91 13.78 -8.26
N SER A 52 3.29 13.95 -9.42
CA SER A 52 3.96 13.71 -10.71
C SER A 52 5.11 14.69 -10.92
N ASP A 53 4.90 15.98 -10.63
CA ASP A 53 5.93 17.02 -10.74
C ASP A 53 7.10 16.75 -9.77
N LEU A 54 6.82 16.25 -8.58
CA LEU A 54 7.81 15.83 -7.60
C LEU A 54 8.60 14.59 -8.07
N MET A 55 7.90 13.54 -8.51
CA MET A 55 8.51 12.27 -8.94
C MET A 55 9.34 12.40 -10.21
N THR A 56 8.95 13.29 -11.13
CA THR A 56 9.72 13.58 -12.35
C THR A 56 10.89 14.53 -12.11
N GLY A 57 11.00 15.11 -10.91
CA GLY A 57 12.04 16.09 -10.56
C GLY A 57 11.83 17.47 -11.16
N LYS A 58 10.65 17.77 -11.72
CA LYS A 58 10.28 19.07 -12.26
C LYS A 58 10.38 20.17 -11.19
N TYR A 59 9.93 19.85 -9.98
CA TYR A 59 10.07 20.69 -8.79
C TYR A 59 10.67 19.89 -7.64
N ARG A 60 11.60 20.50 -6.92
CA ARG A 60 12.39 19.83 -5.87
C ARG A 60 12.36 20.57 -4.53
N THR A 61 11.67 21.69 -4.46
CA THR A 61 11.45 22.46 -3.24
C THR A 61 9.96 22.54 -2.95
N TRP A 62 9.61 22.50 -1.69
CA TRP A 62 8.20 22.50 -1.26
C TRP A 62 7.42 23.70 -1.79
N GLY A 63 8.00 24.91 -1.75
CA GLY A 63 7.31 26.12 -2.19
C GLY A 63 7.06 26.21 -3.72
N LYS A 64 7.61 25.31 -4.50
CA LYS A 64 7.30 25.18 -5.93
C LYS A 64 6.15 24.22 -6.21
N ILE A 65 5.80 23.40 -5.22
CA ILE A 65 4.76 22.37 -5.33
C ILE A 65 3.48 22.84 -4.64
N VAL A 66 3.58 23.29 -3.38
CA VAL A 66 2.43 23.74 -2.58
C VAL A 66 2.77 24.99 -1.80
N PRO A 67 1.78 25.82 -1.44
CA PRO A 67 1.95 26.90 -0.48
C PRO A 67 2.36 26.33 0.90
N THR A 68 3.52 26.77 1.42
CA THR A 68 4.07 26.27 2.68
C THR A 68 5.07 27.24 3.29
N LYS A 69 5.29 27.14 4.59
CA LYS A 69 6.34 27.85 5.32
C LYS A 69 7.73 27.32 4.96
N MET A 70 7.84 26.09 4.47
CA MET A 70 9.08 25.43 4.05
C MET A 70 9.49 25.72 2.59
N ARG A 71 9.24 26.93 2.11
CA ARG A 71 9.35 27.31 0.68
C ARG A 71 10.65 26.92 -0.01
N ASN A 72 11.76 27.07 0.68
CA ASN A 72 13.11 26.85 0.12
C ASN A 72 13.70 25.47 0.45
N ASP A 73 12.99 24.66 1.26
CA ASP A 73 13.50 23.37 1.67
C ASP A 73 13.44 22.37 0.51
N SER A 74 14.56 21.76 0.22
CA SER A 74 14.66 20.68 -0.76
C SER A 74 13.93 19.44 -0.24
N ILE A 75 13.07 18.88 -1.07
CA ILE A 75 12.27 17.68 -0.73
C ILE A 75 13.16 16.45 -0.81
N ARG A 76 13.11 15.61 0.24
CA ARG A 76 13.77 14.30 0.29
C ARG A 76 12.73 13.20 0.12
N LEU A 77 12.83 12.43 -0.98
CA LEU A 77 11.99 11.25 -1.18
C LEU A 77 12.63 10.06 -0.49
N LEU A 78 11.87 9.41 0.38
CA LEU A 78 12.30 8.24 1.15
C LEU A 78 11.45 7.02 0.76
N PHE A 79 12.12 5.92 0.42
CA PHE A 79 11.51 4.63 0.09
C PHE A 79 12.10 3.53 0.97
N ASP A 80 11.37 2.46 1.16
CA ASP A 80 11.70 1.32 2.01
C ASP A 80 12.66 0.29 1.36
N GLY A 81 13.44 0.70 0.40
CA GLY A 81 14.45 -0.12 -0.27
C GLY A 81 14.47 0.08 -1.78
N ASN A 82 15.64 -0.09 -2.40
CA ASN A 82 15.81 0.08 -3.84
C ASN A 82 15.03 -0.96 -4.68
N ALA A 83 14.77 -2.13 -4.11
CA ALA A 83 14.04 -3.21 -4.74
C ALA A 83 12.62 -3.40 -4.16
N SER A 84 12.15 -2.46 -3.35
CA SER A 84 10.82 -2.58 -2.73
C SER A 84 9.70 -2.46 -3.75
N GLY A 85 8.57 -3.09 -3.43
CA GLY A 85 7.37 -2.95 -4.26
C GLY A 85 6.85 -1.52 -4.32
N VAL A 86 7.15 -0.67 -3.32
CA VAL A 86 6.72 0.74 -3.27
C VAL A 86 7.49 1.59 -4.26
N ILE A 87 8.82 1.49 -4.29
CA ILE A 87 9.63 2.25 -5.26
C ILE A 87 9.37 1.78 -6.69
N HIS A 88 9.17 0.47 -6.89
CA HIS A 88 8.82 -0.07 -8.20
C HIS A 88 7.46 0.46 -8.67
N TYR A 89 6.46 0.48 -7.79
CA TYR A 89 5.16 1.08 -8.07
C TYR A 89 5.29 2.57 -8.44
N ALA A 90 6.08 3.35 -7.68
CA ALA A 90 6.29 4.77 -7.96
C ALA A 90 6.92 5.00 -9.34
N LYS A 91 7.96 4.22 -9.69
CA LYS A 91 8.57 4.27 -11.04
C LYS A 91 7.57 3.96 -12.14
N GLU A 92 6.79 2.88 -12.01
CA GLU A 92 5.77 2.52 -13.00
C GLU A 92 4.69 3.60 -13.13
N LYS A 93 4.19 4.10 -12.00
CA LYS A 93 3.08 5.07 -11.96
C LYS A 93 3.45 6.43 -12.55
N PHE A 94 4.63 6.96 -12.20
CA PHE A 94 5.02 8.33 -12.50
C PHE A 94 6.11 8.45 -13.56
N LEU A 95 6.99 7.45 -13.69
CA LEU A 95 8.17 7.50 -14.54
C LEU A 95 8.11 6.54 -15.73
N LYS A 96 6.96 5.87 -15.96
CA LYS A 96 6.80 4.86 -17.02
C LYS A 96 7.85 3.75 -16.93
N GLY A 97 8.19 3.33 -15.71
CA GLY A 97 9.20 2.30 -15.42
C GLY A 97 10.65 2.77 -15.47
N LYS A 98 10.93 4.04 -15.77
CA LYS A 98 12.29 4.59 -15.78
C LYS A 98 12.80 4.88 -14.36
N ASP A 99 14.11 5.02 -14.25
CA ASP A 99 14.74 5.44 -12.99
C ASP A 99 14.56 6.93 -12.70
N PHE A 100 14.72 7.31 -11.44
CA PHE A 100 14.74 8.70 -11.02
C PHE A 100 15.98 9.39 -11.61
N THR A 101 15.79 10.61 -12.11
CA THR A 101 16.88 11.45 -12.66
C THR A 101 17.61 12.25 -11.58
N PHE A 102 17.25 12.05 -10.31
CA PHE A 102 17.80 12.74 -9.16
C PHE A 102 17.91 11.77 -7.97
N PRO A 103 18.74 12.09 -6.97
CA PRO A 103 18.90 11.21 -5.81
C PRO A 103 17.60 11.05 -5.02
N VAL A 104 17.22 9.80 -4.77
CA VAL A 104 16.18 9.39 -3.80
C VAL A 104 16.87 8.58 -2.70
N TYR A 105 16.31 8.62 -1.50
CA TYR A 105 16.86 7.92 -0.36
C TYR A 105 16.17 6.58 -0.19
N SER A 106 16.95 5.52 -0.11
CA SER A 106 16.48 4.18 0.16
C SER A 106 16.82 3.80 1.59
N ALA A 107 15.82 3.65 2.42
CA ALA A 107 15.95 3.10 3.76
C ALA A 107 16.08 1.57 3.71
N LYS A 108 16.52 0.95 4.81
CA LYS A 108 16.64 -0.51 4.91
C LYS A 108 15.29 -1.20 5.13
N SER A 109 14.33 -0.47 5.70
CA SER A 109 12.99 -0.95 6.02
C SER A 109 11.99 0.20 6.04
N SER A 110 10.69 -0.13 6.04
CA SER A 110 9.63 0.86 6.22
C SER A 110 9.73 1.55 7.58
N GLU A 111 10.13 0.84 8.64
CA GLU A 111 10.35 1.44 9.97
C GLU A 111 11.43 2.52 9.93
N GLU A 112 12.54 2.29 9.24
CA GLU A 112 13.57 3.33 9.06
C GLU A 112 13.03 4.54 8.28
N VAL A 113 12.09 4.34 7.33
CA VAL A 113 11.41 5.47 6.66
C VAL A 113 10.67 6.33 7.67
N PHE A 114 9.92 5.73 8.62
CA PHE A 114 9.24 6.47 9.69
C PHE A 114 10.23 7.27 10.53
N GLN A 115 11.31 6.66 10.98
CA GLN A 115 12.35 7.33 11.78
C GLN A 115 13.02 8.49 11.03
N LEU A 116 13.27 8.34 9.74
CA LEU A 116 13.86 9.38 8.90
C LEU A 116 12.89 10.53 8.64
N VAL A 117 11.60 10.24 8.43
CA VAL A 117 10.54 11.25 8.28
C VAL A 117 10.35 12.03 9.58
N GLU A 118 10.35 11.36 10.73
CA GLU A 118 10.25 11.99 12.05
C GLU A 118 11.39 12.99 12.31
N LYS A 119 12.61 12.67 11.86
CA LYS A 119 13.81 13.50 12.05
C LYS A 119 13.97 14.62 11.03
N ASN A 120 13.30 14.53 9.86
CA ASN A 120 13.52 15.45 8.75
C ASN A 120 12.21 16.10 8.28
N ARG A 121 12.01 17.38 8.61
CA ARG A 121 10.80 18.14 8.23
C ARG A 121 10.55 18.21 6.73
N ASN A 122 11.59 18.19 5.93
CA ASN A 122 11.53 18.30 4.47
C ASN A 122 11.44 16.95 3.75
N ALA A 123 11.29 15.86 4.50
CA ALA A 123 11.16 14.52 3.94
C ALA A 123 9.70 14.14 3.67
N ILE A 124 9.49 13.36 2.62
CA ILE A 124 8.27 12.63 2.34
C ILE A 124 8.62 11.14 2.20
N GLY A 125 8.00 10.31 3.01
CA GLY A 125 8.14 8.87 3.00
C GLY A 125 7.03 8.20 2.19
N PHE A 126 7.38 7.14 1.48
CA PHE A 126 6.47 6.29 0.71
C PHE A 126 6.49 4.89 1.34
N VAL A 127 5.38 4.49 1.93
CA VAL A 127 5.24 3.21 2.66
C VAL A 127 3.97 2.48 2.25
N GLY A 128 3.95 1.16 2.37
CA GLY A 128 2.71 0.39 2.21
C GLY A 128 1.73 0.69 3.34
N VAL A 129 0.43 0.69 3.05
CA VAL A 129 -0.61 1.00 4.04
C VAL A 129 -0.61 0.02 5.22
N SER A 130 -0.21 -1.23 5.01
CA SER A 130 -0.06 -2.24 6.07
C SER A 130 0.87 -1.80 7.21
N TRP A 131 1.92 -1.04 6.89
CA TRP A 131 2.84 -0.51 7.90
C TRP A 131 2.24 0.59 8.76
N ILE A 132 1.26 1.28 8.25
CA ILE A 132 0.55 2.32 9.01
C ILE A 132 -0.50 1.69 9.92
N ALA A 133 -1.15 0.63 9.48
CA ALA A 133 -2.11 -0.12 10.28
C ALA A 133 -1.42 -0.81 11.50
N ASP A 134 -0.20 -1.33 11.32
CA ASP A 134 0.54 -2.00 12.40
C ASP A 134 1.06 -1.04 13.49
N ASP A 135 1.38 0.21 13.16
CA ASP A 135 1.90 1.19 14.12
C ASP A 135 0.78 1.84 14.98
N MET A 136 -0.47 1.44 14.78
CA MET A 136 -1.66 1.96 15.48
C MET A 136 -1.87 1.45 16.90
N GLY A 137 -0.82 1.20 17.63
CA GLY A 137 -0.90 1.04 19.09
C GLY A 137 -0.69 -0.37 19.62
N GLU A 138 -0.22 -1.32 18.83
CA GLU A 138 -0.01 -2.69 19.26
C GLU A 138 1.38 -3.28 18.99
N SER A 139 2.40 -2.47 18.78
CA SER A 139 3.77 -2.93 18.50
C SER A 139 4.45 -3.69 19.65
N GLN A 140 3.71 -4.07 20.70
CA GLN A 140 4.16 -4.93 21.79
C GLN A 140 3.37 -6.23 21.96
N LYS A 141 2.39 -6.51 21.08
CA LYS A 141 1.67 -7.79 21.16
C LYS A 141 2.43 -8.88 20.44
N THR A 142 2.64 -9.99 21.14
CA THR A 142 3.23 -11.21 20.56
C THR A 142 2.30 -11.80 19.51
N ASP A 143 2.84 -12.60 18.59
CA ASP A 143 2.04 -13.27 17.55
C ASP A 143 0.89 -14.11 18.14
N GLU A 144 1.07 -14.65 19.39
CA GLU A 144 0.01 -15.37 20.12
C GLU A 144 -1.13 -14.44 20.58
N GLU A 145 -0.83 -13.22 20.96
CA GLU A 145 -1.85 -12.23 21.36
C GLU A 145 -2.61 -11.71 20.13
N ARG A 146 -1.92 -11.53 19.01
CA ARG A 146 -2.54 -11.24 17.71
C ARG A 146 -3.49 -12.36 17.29
N PHE A 147 -3.06 -13.63 17.41
CA PHE A 147 -3.92 -14.79 17.14
C PHE A 147 -5.14 -14.89 18.06
N LYS A 148 -5.00 -14.53 19.34
CA LYS A 148 -6.13 -14.52 20.29
C LYS A 148 -7.15 -13.42 20.01
N GLN A 149 -6.72 -12.27 19.49
CA GLN A 149 -7.65 -11.20 19.04
C GLN A 149 -8.37 -11.58 17.74
N LEU A 150 -7.72 -12.28 16.83
CA LEU A 150 -8.34 -12.84 15.61
C LEU A 150 -9.60 -13.67 15.92
N ASN A 151 -9.59 -14.37 17.06
CA ASN A 151 -10.72 -15.20 17.50
C ASN A 151 -11.79 -14.45 18.34
N LYS A 152 -11.55 -13.21 18.76
CA LYS A 152 -12.47 -12.40 19.57
C LYS A 152 -13.28 -11.35 18.81
N SER A 153 -12.93 -11.03 17.57
CA SER A 153 -13.56 -9.94 16.80
C SER A 153 -14.77 -10.37 15.97
N GLU A 154 -15.67 -11.19 16.53
CA GLU A 154 -17.00 -11.42 15.93
C GLU A 154 -18.03 -10.33 16.25
N GLN A 155 -17.67 -9.31 17.04
CA GLN A 155 -18.57 -8.22 17.38
C GLN A 155 -18.02 -6.89 16.90
N GLU A 156 -18.75 -6.28 15.95
CA GLU A 156 -18.77 -4.86 15.56
C GLU A 156 -17.40 -4.24 15.23
N THR A 157 -16.94 -4.39 14.01
CA THR A 157 -15.96 -3.48 13.44
C THR A 157 -16.69 -2.29 12.82
N GLU A 158 -16.86 -1.21 13.59
CA GLU A 158 -16.84 0.12 13.01
C GLU A 158 -15.65 0.18 12.04
N PRO A 159 -15.73 0.88 10.87
CA PRO A 159 -14.56 1.07 10.03
C PRO A 159 -13.51 1.73 10.91
N SER A 160 -12.51 0.96 11.33
CA SER A 160 -11.47 1.46 12.23
C SER A 160 -10.85 2.67 11.54
N ALA A 161 -11.11 3.85 12.10
CA ALA A 161 -10.38 5.03 11.77
C ALA A 161 -8.91 4.63 11.90
N ILE A 162 -8.18 4.64 10.80
CA ILE A 162 -6.74 4.44 10.82
C ILE A 162 -6.20 5.69 11.52
N ASP A 163 -6.03 5.64 12.83
CA ASP A 163 -5.34 6.64 13.61
C ASP A 163 -3.86 6.52 13.29
N PHE A 164 -3.44 7.38 12.40
CA PHE A 164 -2.06 7.44 11.98
C PHE A 164 -1.21 7.95 13.12
N THR A 165 -0.12 7.28 13.34
CA THR A 165 0.77 7.36 14.48
C THR A 165 1.03 8.79 14.96
N ASP A 166 1.26 8.96 16.27
CA ASP A 166 1.63 10.25 16.86
C ASP A 166 2.97 10.82 16.36
N ARG A 167 3.77 10.02 15.64
CA ARG A 167 5.12 10.38 15.20
C ARG A 167 5.18 11.05 13.83
N VAL A 168 4.29 10.67 12.92
CA VAL A 168 4.24 11.18 11.55
C VAL A 168 2.82 11.58 11.17
N LYS A 169 2.69 12.38 10.12
CA LYS A 169 1.40 12.75 9.55
C LYS A 169 1.24 12.09 8.18
N VAL A 170 0.08 11.47 7.93
CA VAL A 170 -0.27 10.92 6.62
C VAL A 170 -0.99 11.97 5.79
N LEU A 171 -0.49 12.20 4.58
CA LEU A 171 -1.06 13.14 3.64
C LEU A 171 -2.32 12.59 2.97
N ARG A 172 -3.26 13.47 2.70
CA ARG A 172 -4.33 13.20 1.75
C ARG A 172 -3.78 13.25 0.33
N VAL A 173 -4.33 12.43 -0.55
CA VAL A 173 -3.97 12.44 -1.98
C VAL A 173 -5.21 12.74 -2.80
N ARG A 174 -5.13 13.79 -3.60
CA ARG A 174 -6.23 14.30 -4.41
C ARG A 174 -6.08 13.84 -5.86
N LYS A 175 -7.14 13.24 -6.40
CA LYS A 175 -7.27 12.96 -7.83
C LYS A 175 -7.41 14.24 -8.64
N MET A 176 -7.06 14.18 -9.93
CA MET A 176 -7.13 15.33 -10.84
C MET A 176 -8.55 15.89 -11.01
N ASP A 177 -9.56 15.05 -10.90
CA ASP A 177 -10.98 15.35 -11.10
C ASP A 177 -11.73 15.68 -9.79
N LYS A 178 -11.02 15.72 -8.66
CA LYS A 178 -11.62 15.95 -7.33
C LYS A 178 -11.15 17.28 -6.73
N VAL A 179 -12.02 17.88 -5.90
CA VAL A 179 -11.73 19.11 -5.16
C VAL A 179 -10.88 18.83 -3.93
N GLU A 180 -11.13 17.69 -3.25
CA GLU A 180 -10.45 17.29 -2.02
C GLU A 180 -9.80 15.91 -2.18
N GLY A 181 -8.68 15.75 -1.51
CA GLY A 181 -7.98 14.48 -1.38
C GLY A 181 -8.48 13.66 -0.20
N VAL A 182 -8.20 12.38 -0.25
CA VAL A 182 -8.54 11.42 0.81
C VAL A 182 -7.30 10.72 1.33
N LYS A 183 -7.34 10.25 2.57
CA LYS A 183 -6.32 9.37 3.17
C LYS A 183 -6.50 7.93 2.69
N PRO A 184 -5.50 7.07 2.82
CA PRO A 184 -5.54 5.67 2.33
C PRO A 184 -6.38 4.75 3.24
N TYR A 185 -7.59 5.16 3.62
CA TYR A 185 -8.53 4.30 4.33
C TYR A 185 -9.04 3.19 3.42
N GLN A 186 -9.29 2.01 3.97
CA GLN A 186 -9.79 0.87 3.21
C GLN A 186 -11.02 1.20 2.37
N ALA A 187 -11.97 1.98 2.90
CA ALA A 187 -13.15 2.42 2.17
C ALA A 187 -12.80 3.20 0.90
N TYR A 188 -11.85 4.15 0.98
CA TYR A 188 -11.41 4.96 -0.17
C TYR A 188 -10.49 4.21 -1.14
N ILE A 189 -9.86 3.13 -0.68
CA ILE A 189 -9.13 2.21 -1.56
C ILE A 189 -10.13 1.34 -2.32
N ALA A 190 -11.18 0.85 -1.63
CA ALA A 190 -12.21 -0.02 -2.19
C ALA A 190 -13.03 0.67 -3.27
N ASP A 191 -13.50 1.90 -3.03
CA ASP A 191 -14.26 2.70 -4.01
C ASP A 191 -13.38 3.37 -5.08
N GLY A 192 -12.05 3.21 -4.93
CA GLY A 192 -11.05 3.80 -5.84
C GLY A 192 -10.89 5.32 -5.67
N SER A 193 -11.40 5.96 -4.63
CA SER A 193 -11.21 7.40 -4.36
C SER A 193 -9.76 7.71 -4.02
N TYR A 194 -9.06 6.82 -3.31
CA TYR A 194 -7.61 6.94 -3.08
C TYR A 194 -6.83 6.49 -4.32
N PRO A 195 -5.98 7.36 -4.92
CA PRO A 195 -5.40 7.07 -6.24
C PRO A 195 -4.11 6.25 -6.24
N LEU A 196 -3.45 6.09 -5.07
CA LEU A 196 -2.16 5.39 -4.97
C LEU A 196 -2.36 3.97 -4.45
N PHE A 197 -2.97 3.12 -5.25
CA PHE A 197 -3.17 1.71 -4.93
C PHE A 197 -2.55 0.80 -5.99
N ARG A 198 -2.25 -0.44 -5.60
CA ARG A 198 -1.71 -1.50 -6.43
C ARG A 198 -2.45 -2.81 -6.17
N LYS A 199 -2.75 -3.53 -7.24
CA LYS A 199 -3.33 -4.87 -7.16
C LYS A 199 -2.23 -5.89 -6.89
N ILE A 200 -2.54 -6.90 -6.08
CA ILE A 200 -1.64 -8.01 -5.78
C ILE A 200 -2.29 -9.29 -6.26
N TYR A 201 -1.56 -10.06 -7.04
CA TYR A 201 -2.00 -11.32 -7.64
C TYR A 201 -1.20 -12.48 -7.08
N ALA A 202 -1.87 -13.58 -6.80
CA ALA A 202 -1.25 -14.88 -6.63
C ALA A 202 -1.39 -15.65 -7.96
N ILE A 203 -0.27 -16.14 -8.48
CA ILE A 203 -0.23 -16.94 -9.70
C ILE A 203 0.36 -18.30 -9.34
N ASP A 204 -0.40 -19.35 -9.58
CA ASP A 204 -0.04 -20.72 -9.26
C ASP A 204 -0.07 -21.60 -10.51
N ALA A 205 1.05 -22.28 -10.78
CA ALA A 205 1.19 -23.28 -11.81
C ALA A 205 1.68 -24.62 -11.21
N ALA A 206 1.54 -24.77 -9.90
CA ALA A 206 1.93 -26.01 -9.20
C ALA A 206 0.85 -27.08 -9.30
N PRO A 207 1.22 -28.37 -9.30
CA PRO A 207 0.27 -29.46 -9.24
C PRO A 207 -0.59 -29.43 -7.98
N PRO A 208 -1.85 -29.88 -8.03
CA PRO A 208 -2.68 -30.06 -6.84
C PRO A 208 -1.96 -30.92 -5.78
N GLY A 209 -2.18 -30.59 -4.49
CA GLY A 209 -1.58 -31.30 -3.37
C GLY A 209 -0.15 -30.84 -2.99
N THR A 210 0.50 -30.02 -3.81
CA THR A 210 1.80 -29.44 -3.43
C THR A 210 1.64 -28.31 -2.40
N PRO A 211 2.64 -28.04 -1.53
CA PRO A 211 2.59 -26.93 -0.58
C PRO A 211 2.32 -25.57 -1.25
N ALA A 212 2.89 -25.32 -2.43
CA ALA A 212 2.67 -24.10 -3.18
C ALA A 212 1.19 -23.95 -3.61
N HIS A 213 0.57 -25.03 -4.08
CA HIS A 213 -0.85 -25.03 -4.44
C HIS A 213 -1.73 -24.89 -3.19
N GLN A 214 -1.42 -25.56 -2.10
CA GLN A 214 -2.17 -25.42 -0.83
C GLN A 214 -2.11 -24.00 -0.31
N PHE A 215 -0.95 -23.33 -0.39
CA PHE A 215 -0.82 -21.94 0.00
C PHE A 215 -1.61 -20.99 -0.93
N TYR A 216 -1.65 -21.26 -2.23
CA TYR A 216 -2.53 -20.52 -3.15
C TYR A 216 -4.00 -20.65 -2.75
N VAL A 217 -4.46 -21.86 -2.44
CA VAL A 217 -5.84 -22.12 -2.00
C VAL A 217 -6.12 -21.39 -0.68
N PHE A 218 -5.19 -21.42 0.26
CA PHE A 218 -5.29 -20.69 1.52
C PHE A 218 -5.44 -19.18 1.29
N LEU A 219 -4.53 -18.55 0.53
CA LEU A 219 -4.56 -17.11 0.26
C LEU A 219 -5.83 -16.66 -0.46
N THR A 220 -6.36 -17.49 -1.35
CA THR A 220 -7.58 -17.16 -2.13
C THR A 220 -8.87 -17.58 -1.43
N GLY A 221 -8.76 -18.33 -0.32
CA GLY A 221 -9.88 -18.79 0.50
C GLY A 221 -10.29 -17.79 1.58
N VAL A 222 -11.41 -18.07 2.23
CA VAL A 222 -12.05 -17.17 3.23
C VAL A 222 -11.07 -16.80 4.36
N ILE A 223 -10.34 -17.78 4.91
CA ILE A 223 -9.41 -17.55 6.02
C ILE A 223 -8.27 -16.60 5.59
N GLY A 224 -7.62 -16.88 4.47
CA GLY A 224 -6.55 -16.04 3.96
C GLY A 224 -7.02 -14.61 3.64
N GLN A 225 -8.22 -14.46 3.09
CA GLN A 225 -8.80 -13.15 2.79
C GLN A 225 -9.18 -12.37 4.07
N LYS A 226 -9.64 -13.04 5.13
CA LYS A 226 -9.85 -12.43 6.46
C LYS A 226 -8.53 -11.93 7.06
N ILE A 227 -7.48 -12.71 6.99
CA ILE A 227 -6.15 -12.30 7.48
C ILE A 227 -5.65 -11.07 6.72
N ILE A 228 -5.77 -11.07 5.37
CA ILE A 228 -5.40 -9.90 4.55
C ILE A 228 -6.19 -8.66 5.00
N LEU A 229 -7.50 -8.77 5.24
CA LEU A 229 -8.32 -7.66 5.71
C LEU A 229 -7.80 -7.09 7.04
N GLN A 230 -7.37 -7.94 7.96
CA GLN A 230 -6.88 -7.54 9.28
C GLN A 230 -5.50 -6.84 9.24
N THR A 231 -4.72 -7.02 8.17
CA THR A 231 -3.46 -6.27 7.97
C THR A 231 -3.67 -4.84 7.46
N GLY A 232 -4.89 -4.33 7.38
CA GLY A 232 -5.18 -3.01 6.81
C GLY A 232 -5.19 -2.98 5.28
N ILE A 233 -4.86 -4.08 4.61
CA ILE A 233 -4.89 -4.24 3.15
C ILE A 233 -6.31 -4.68 2.73
N MET A 234 -6.80 -4.13 1.62
CA MET A 234 -8.09 -4.55 1.08
C MET A 234 -7.98 -5.95 0.46
N PRO A 235 -8.81 -6.95 0.86
CA PRO A 235 -8.80 -8.28 0.27
C PRO A 235 -9.25 -8.26 -1.20
N GLY A 236 -8.79 -9.23 -1.99
CA GLY A 236 -9.14 -9.37 -3.40
C GLY A 236 -10.53 -9.94 -3.65
N ALA A 237 -11.12 -10.59 -2.64
CA ALA A 237 -12.52 -11.02 -2.62
C ALA A 237 -13.14 -10.42 -1.37
N GLU A 238 -14.32 -9.78 -1.52
CA GLU A 238 -15.07 -9.33 -0.36
C GLU A 238 -15.45 -10.55 0.50
N PRO A 239 -15.14 -10.54 1.81
CA PRO A 239 -15.69 -11.55 2.70
C PRO A 239 -17.21 -11.44 2.69
N VAL A 240 -17.89 -12.54 2.40
CA VAL A 240 -19.36 -12.59 2.47
C VAL A 240 -19.76 -12.24 3.90
N ARG A 241 -20.40 -11.10 4.09
CA ARG A 241 -21.02 -10.75 5.36
C ARG A 241 -22.28 -11.62 5.49
N ILE A 242 -22.25 -12.62 6.34
CA ILE A 242 -23.45 -13.31 6.80
C ILE A 242 -24.08 -12.37 7.82
N VAL A 243 -25.12 -11.66 7.42
CA VAL A 243 -25.96 -10.91 8.37
C VAL A 243 -27.02 -11.91 8.83
N ASP A 244 -26.92 -12.41 10.06
CA ASP A 244 -28.00 -13.10 10.73
C ASP A 244 -29.10 -12.07 11.00
N VAL A 245 -30.13 -12.10 10.20
CA VAL A 245 -31.37 -11.37 10.49
C VAL A 245 -32.15 -12.23 11.45
N SER A 246 -31.87 -12.10 12.76
CA SER A 246 -32.75 -12.65 13.79
C SER A 246 -34.04 -11.84 13.77
N ASN A 247 -35.15 -12.51 13.42
CA ASN A 247 -36.54 -12.03 13.61
C ASN A 247 -36.88 -11.98 15.08
#